data_c9c860fc9e6c8eb4f25142b1ba928588
#
_entry.id   c9c860fc9e6c8eb4f25142b1ba928588
#
_cell.length_a   1.000
_cell.length_b   1.000
_cell.length_c   1.000
_cell.angle_alpha   90.00
_cell.angle_beta   90.00
_cell.angle_gamma   90.00
#
_symmetry.space_group_name_H-M   'P 1'
#
loop_
_entity.id
_entity.type
_entity.pdbx_description
1 polymer ?
#
loop_
_entity_poly.entity_id
_entity_poly.type
_entity_poly.pdbx_seq_one_letter_code
_entity_poly.pdbx_strand_id
1 'polypeptide(L)'
;MKLSQLLERLQYEVIQGSDQIEISTLINDSRKAEEGAVFVCISGAVSDGHRFAREVAEKGASALIVEKEVDVPGDVTVIRMQDTRYALALMSAAYFGYPAEKLKIIGITGTKGKTTTTYMIKSILEDVGHKVGLIGTIEAVIGEKKIPAANTTPESYTIHQYFAEMVEAGCDSVVMEVSSQGLMLHRTAGIPFEIGIFTNLGHDHIGPNEHKDFEDYKRCKGLLFKQCRLGIANIDDPWYEDVFRGADCRVE
;
A
#
# COMPACT_ATOMS: atom_id res chain seq x y z
N MET A 1 8.91 2.59 -19.54
CA MET A 1 10.03 2.34 -18.62
C MET A 1 10.40 0.86 -18.66
N LYS A 2 11.61 0.47 -18.26
CA LYS A 2 11.99 -0.96 -18.23
C LYS A 2 11.35 -1.68 -17.04
N LEU A 3 10.99 -2.95 -17.23
CA LEU A 3 10.47 -3.79 -16.14
C LEU A 3 11.47 -3.91 -14.98
N SER A 4 12.78 -4.05 -15.26
CA SER A 4 13.83 -4.09 -14.25
C SER A 4 13.87 -2.87 -13.32
N GLN A 5 13.42 -1.70 -13.77
CA GLN A 5 13.31 -0.49 -12.94
C GLN A 5 12.18 -0.59 -11.92
N LEU A 6 11.06 -1.27 -12.28
CA LEU A 6 9.98 -1.56 -11.31
C LEU A 6 10.41 -2.58 -10.25
N LEU A 7 11.34 -3.47 -10.60
CA LEU A 7 11.76 -4.60 -9.79
C LEU A 7 13.01 -4.32 -8.94
N GLU A 8 13.60 -3.12 -9.02
CA GLU A 8 14.93 -2.81 -8.45
C GLU A 8 15.07 -3.03 -6.94
N ARG A 9 13.95 -2.92 -6.18
CA ARG A 9 13.92 -3.12 -4.72
C ARG A 9 13.32 -4.48 -4.32
N LEU A 10 13.20 -5.43 -5.27
CA LEU A 10 12.55 -6.71 -5.07
C LEU A 10 13.50 -7.87 -5.36
N GLN A 11 13.31 -8.97 -4.65
CA GLN A 11 13.93 -10.25 -4.99
C GLN A 11 12.95 -11.05 -5.86
N TYR A 12 13.40 -11.51 -7.01
CA TYR A 12 12.57 -12.19 -7.98
C TYR A 12 13.33 -13.22 -8.79
N GLU A 13 12.60 -14.07 -9.48
CA GLU A 13 13.12 -15.05 -10.44
C GLU A 13 12.47 -14.83 -11.80
N VAL A 14 13.28 -14.76 -12.86
CA VAL A 14 12.78 -14.72 -14.24
C VAL A 14 12.50 -16.16 -14.68
N ILE A 15 11.22 -16.52 -14.80
CA ILE A 15 10.79 -17.86 -15.24
C ILE A 15 10.80 -17.95 -16.75
N GLN A 16 10.38 -16.88 -17.45
CA GLN A 16 10.28 -16.80 -18.89
C GLN A 16 10.56 -15.36 -19.35
N GLY A 17 11.17 -15.18 -20.52
CA GLY A 17 11.42 -13.87 -21.12
C GLY A 17 12.58 -13.11 -20.49
N SER A 18 12.43 -11.79 -20.34
CA SER A 18 13.48 -10.88 -19.84
C SER A 18 12.89 -9.72 -19.05
N ASP A 19 13.56 -9.31 -17.97
CA ASP A 19 13.24 -8.11 -17.20
C ASP A 19 13.70 -6.80 -17.89
N GLN A 20 14.43 -6.89 -19.01
CA GLN A 20 14.91 -5.72 -19.77
C GLN A 20 13.88 -5.18 -20.77
N ILE A 21 12.70 -5.75 -20.83
CA ILE A 21 11.63 -5.28 -21.70
C ILE A 21 11.08 -3.91 -21.28
N GLU A 22 10.59 -3.13 -22.23
CA GLU A 22 9.82 -1.92 -21.97
C GLU A 22 8.37 -2.27 -21.60
N ILE A 23 7.82 -1.56 -20.63
CA ILE A 23 6.42 -1.69 -20.22
C ILE A 23 5.70 -0.34 -20.34
N SER A 24 4.40 -0.39 -20.66
CA SER A 24 3.53 0.78 -20.78
C SER A 24 2.90 1.17 -19.45
N THR A 25 2.35 0.21 -18.74
CA THR A 25 1.57 0.44 -17.51
C THR A 25 1.68 -0.71 -16.52
N LEU A 26 1.45 -0.38 -15.23
CA LEU A 26 1.35 -1.35 -14.14
C LEU A 26 -0.13 -1.55 -13.78
N ILE A 27 -0.61 -2.79 -13.81
CA ILE A 27 -2.00 -3.14 -13.53
C ILE A 27 -2.11 -4.33 -12.57
N ASN A 28 -3.17 -4.35 -11.77
CA ASN A 28 -3.60 -5.47 -10.92
C ASN A 28 -5.09 -5.85 -11.13
N ASP A 29 -5.72 -5.26 -12.14
CA ASP A 29 -7.10 -5.55 -12.56
C ASP A 29 -7.08 -6.05 -14.01
N SER A 30 -7.47 -7.32 -14.23
CA SER A 30 -7.45 -7.97 -15.56
C SER A 30 -8.36 -7.28 -16.60
N ARG A 31 -9.34 -6.49 -16.14
CA ARG A 31 -10.22 -5.71 -17.03
C ARG A 31 -9.51 -4.52 -17.66
N LYS A 32 -8.37 -4.10 -17.08
CA LYS A 32 -7.50 -3.03 -17.58
C LYS A 32 -6.33 -3.54 -18.43
N ALA A 33 -6.37 -4.83 -18.81
CA ALA A 33 -5.32 -5.42 -19.64
C ALA A 33 -5.24 -4.70 -21.00
N GLU A 34 -4.03 -4.29 -21.36
CA GLU A 34 -3.70 -3.58 -22.59
C GLU A 34 -2.29 -3.93 -23.05
N GLU A 35 -1.95 -3.57 -24.29
CA GLU A 35 -0.64 -3.84 -24.88
C GLU A 35 0.49 -3.18 -24.09
N GLY A 36 1.54 -3.95 -23.81
CA GLY A 36 2.70 -3.48 -23.06
C GLY A 36 2.53 -3.44 -21.55
N ALA A 37 1.35 -3.81 -21.02
CA ALA A 37 1.11 -3.80 -19.56
C ALA A 37 1.95 -4.85 -18.82
N VAL A 38 2.30 -4.55 -17.56
CA VAL A 38 2.72 -5.55 -16.58
C VAL A 38 1.57 -5.82 -15.62
N PHE A 39 1.10 -7.06 -15.55
CA PHE A 39 -0.01 -7.48 -14.70
C PHE A 39 0.49 -8.20 -13.46
N VAL A 40 0.10 -7.72 -12.28
CA VAL A 40 0.41 -8.37 -11.01
C VAL A 40 -0.74 -9.30 -10.61
N CYS A 41 -0.48 -10.60 -10.62
CA CYS A 41 -1.44 -11.64 -10.24
C CYS A 41 -1.58 -11.71 -8.73
N ILE A 42 -2.62 -11.08 -8.17
CA ILE A 42 -2.89 -11.07 -6.74
C ILE A 42 -3.80 -12.23 -6.36
N SER A 43 -3.39 -13.04 -5.37
CA SER A 43 -4.27 -14.01 -4.73
C SER A 43 -5.21 -13.28 -3.76
N GLY A 44 -6.43 -12.98 -4.20
CA GLY A 44 -7.46 -12.28 -3.42
C GLY A 44 -8.38 -13.24 -2.65
N ALA A 45 -9.11 -12.72 -1.66
CA ALA A 45 -10.08 -13.50 -0.87
C ALA A 45 -11.26 -14.02 -1.72
N VAL A 46 -11.65 -13.28 -2.76
CA VAL A 46 -12.80 -13.62 -3.64
C VAL A 46 -12.34 -14.21 -4.97
N SER A 47 -11.23 -13.72 -5.50
CA SER A 47 -10.73 -14.14 -6.82
C SER A 47 -9.21 -14.19 -6.81
N ASP A 48 -8.66 -15.20 -7.49
CA ASP A 48 -7.24 -15.37 -7.69
C ASP A 48 -6.85 -14.80 -9.05
N GLY A 49 -6.02 -13.76 -9.05
CA GLY A 49 -5.54 -13.07 -10.26
C GLY A 49 -4.79 -13.97 -11.24
N HIS A 50 -4.15 -15.05 -10.76
CA HIS A 50 -3.46 -16.01 -11.61
C HIS A 50 -4.38 -16.72 -12.62
N ARG A 51 -5.69 -16.82 -12.32
CA ARG A 51 -6.69 -17.36 -13.24
C ARG A 51 -6.86 -16.54 -14.51
N PHE A 52 -6.50 -15.27 -14.47
CA PHE A 52 -6.61 -14.35 -15.59
C PHE A 52 -5.29 -14.18 -16.35
N ALA A 53 -4.22 -14.86 -15.94
CA ALA A 53 -2.89 -14.72 -16.52
C ALA A 53 -2.90 -14.91 -18.05
N ARG A 54 -3.54 -15.98 -18.54
CA ARG A 54 -3.64 -16.28 -19.98
C ARG A 54 -4.47 -15.24 -20.72
N GLU A 55 -5.63 -14.86 -20.18
CA GLU A 55 -6.51 -13.85 -20.80
C GLU A 55 -5.79 -12.50 -20.92
N VAL A 56 -5.07 -12.09 -19.87
CA VAL A 56 -4.33 -10.82 -19.84
C VAL A 56 -3.15 -10.85 -20.82
N ALA A 57 -2.45 -11.99 -20.92
CA ALA A 57 -1.39 -12.21 -21.92
C ALA A 57 -1.94 -12.10 -23.35
N GLU A 58 -3.07 -12.75 -23.64
CA GLU A 58 -3.74 -12.70 -24.96
C GLU A 58 -4.24 -11.30 -25.33
N LYS A 59 -4.47 -10.42 -24.34
CA LYS A 59 -4.79 -8.99 -24.52
C LYS A 59 -3.55 -8.10 -24.73
N GLY A 60 -2.35 -8.68 -24.77
CA GLY A 60 -1.12 -7.97 -25.10
C GLY A 60 -0.28 -7.53 -23.90
N ALA A 61 -0.56 -7.99 -22.68
CA ALA A 61 0.34 -7.74 -21.56
C ALA A 61 1.73 -8.33 -21.84
N SER A 62 2.77 -7.52 -21.64
CA SER A 62 4.15 -7.92 -21.92
C SER A 62 4.79 -8.69 -20.77
N ALA A 63 4.28 -8.54 -19.55
CA ALA A 63 4.81 -9.24 -18.38
C ALA A 63 3.73 -9.59 -17.35
N LEU A 64 3.97 -10.67 -16.63
CA LEU A 64 3.19 -11.13 -15.50
C LEU A 64 4.06 -11.28 -14.26
N ILE A 65 3.58 -10.80 -13.12
CA ILE A 65 4.18 -11.03 -11.80
C ILE A 65 3.33 -12.06 -11.07
N VAL A 66 3.93 -13.19 -10.69
CA VAL A 66 3.19 -14.36 -10.21
C VAL A 66 3.81 -14.95 -8.93
N GLU A 67 3.01 -15.68 -8.14
CA GLU A 67 3.48 -16.47 -6.99
C GLU A 67 3.62 -17.96 -7.34
N LYS A 68 2.98 -18.41 -8.39
CA LYS A 68 2.91 -19.81 -8.83
C LYS A 68 2.96 -19.93 -10.35
N GLU A 69 3.14 -21.13 -10.83
CA GLU A 69 3.17 -21.41 -12.27
C GLU A 69 1.88 -20.98 -12.98
N VAL A 70 2.04 -20.42 -14.16
CA VAL A 70 0.96 -20.01 -15.08
C VAL A 70 1.27 -20.51 -16.48
N ASP A 71 0.23 -20.91 -17.21
CA ASP A 71 0.34 -21.31 -18.62
C ASP A 71 0.01 -20.13 -19.53
N VAL A 72 1.04 -19.56 -20.16
CA VAL A 72 0.93 -18.36 -21.01
C VAL A 72 1.84 -18.49 -22.24
N PRO A 73 1.58 -17.70 -23.32
CA PRO A 73 2.41 -17.69 -24.52
C PRO A 73 3.89 -17.40 -24.23
N GLY A 74 4.79 -17.98 -25.04
CA GLY A 74 6.24 -17.91 -24.81
C GLY A 74 6.88 -16.54 -25.03
N ASP A 75 6.18 -15.60 -25.60
CA ASP A 75 6.60 -14.21 -25.82
C ASP A 75 6.29 -13.28 -24.64
N VAL A 76 5.53 -13.75 -23.63
CA VAL A 76 5.22 -12.99 -22.41
C VAL A 76 6.30 -13.24 -21.36
N THR A 77 6.81 -12.17 -20.75
CA THR A 77 7.74 -12.29 -19.61
C THR A 77 7.01 -12.72 -18.34
N VAL A 78 7.52 -13.74 -17.65
CA VAL A 78 6.97 -14.21 -16.36
C VAL A 78 8.00 -14.07 -15.27
N ILE A 79 7.67 -13.29 -14.26
CA ILE A 79 8.48 -13.04 -13.07
C ILE A 79 7.82 -13.68 -11.86
N ARG A 80 8.53 -14.57 -11.17
CA ARG A 80 8.05 -15.21 -9.93
C ARG A 80 8.55 -14.48 -8.69
N MET A 81 7.65 -14.29 -7.74
CA MET A 81 7.92 -13.70 -6.43
C MET A 81 7.22 -14.47 -5.31
N GLN A 82 7.66 -14.29 -4.07
CA GLN A 82 7.04 -14.95 -2.91
C GLN A 82 5.71 -14.30 -2.51
N ASP A 83 5.56 -12.98 -2.72
CA ASP A 83 4.39 -12.20 -2.32
C ASP A 83 4.13 -11.10 -3.36
N THR A 84 3.10 -11.30 -4.17
CA THR A 84 2.75 -10.36 -5.24
C THR A 84 2.06 -9.09 -4.72
N ARG A 85 1.48 -9.11 -3.50
CA ARG A 85 0.94 -7.89 -2.87
C ARG A 85 2.05 -6.96 -2.41
N TYR A 86 3.07 -7.53 -1.77
CA TYR A 86 4.27 -6.80 -1.39
C TYR A 86 4.99 -6.25 -2.63
N ALA A 87 5.10 -7.09 -3.66
CA ALA A 87 5.66 -6.67 -4.95
C ALA A 87 4.90 -5.50 -5.57
N LEU A 88 3.55 -5.57 -5.62
CA LEU A 88 2.72 -4.48 -6.14
C LEU A 88 2.99 -3.15 -5.42
N ALA A 89 3.17 -3.19 -4.10
CA ALA A 89 3.44 -1.97 -3.33
C ALA A 89 4.76 -1.31 -3.74
N LEU A 90 5.86 -2.08 -3.82
CA LEU A 90 7.16 -1.55 -4.22
C LEU A 90 7.24 -1.18 -5.70
N MET A 91 6.61 -1.98 -6.58
CA MET A 91 6.48 -1.66 -8.00
C MET A 91 5.68 -0.38 -8.23
N SER A 92 4.61 -0.17 -7.45
CA SER A 92 3.83 1.08 -7.53
C SER A 92 4.64 2.29 -7.09
N ALA A 93 5.45 2.15 -6.03
CA ALA A 93 6.36 3.20 -5.61
C ALA A 93 7.34 3.59 -6.74
N ALA A 94 7.96 2.59 -7.37
CA ALA A 94 8.88 2.80 -8.50
C ALA A 94 8.16 3.39 -9.72
N TYR A 95 6.98 2.87 -10.06
CA TYR A 95 6.18 3.33 -11.20
C TYR A 95 5.85 4.82 -11.14
N PHE A 96 5.53 5.32 -9.94
CA PHE A 96 5.24 6.74 -9.69
C PHE A 96 6.48 7.56 -9.28
N GLY A 97 7.69 7.02 -9.35
CA GLY A 97 8.94 7.73 -9.07
C GLY A 97 9.15 8.05 -7.59
N TYR A 98 8.78 7.12 -6.72
CA TYR A 98 8.96 7.17 -5.26
C TYR A 98 8.37 8.40 -4.59
N PRO A 99 7.10 8.76 -4.83
CA PRO A 99 6.51 10.01 -4.34
C PRO A 99 6.47 10.08 -2.81
N ALA A 100 6.35 8.94 -2.13
CA ALA A 100 6.35 8.87 -0.66
C ALA A 100 7.66 9.43 -0.03
N GLU A 101 8.79 9.34 -0.72
CA GLU A 101 10.09 9.86 -0.24
C GLU A 101 10.17 11.39 -0.28
N LYS A 102 9.23 12.05 -0.95
CA LYS A 102 9.14 13.51 -1.09
C LYS A 102 8.14 14.15 -0.11
N LEU A 103 7.48 13.34 0.71
CA LEU A 103 6.39 13.74 1.60
C LEU A 103 6.72 13.34 3.05
N LYS A 104 6.32 14.17 4.01
CA LYS A 104 6.30 13.77 5.43
C LYS A 104 4.98 13.06 5.71
N ILE A 105 5.02 11.75 5.91
CA ILE A 105 3.82 10.92 6.02
C ILE A 105 3.56 10.55 7.48
N ILE A 106 2.34 10.88 7.97
CA ILE A 106 1.85 10.54 9.30
C ILE A 106 0.78 9.46 9.13
N GLY A 107 1.03 8.27 9.68
CA GLY A 107 0.10 7.14 9.66
C GLY A 107 -0.62 6.98 11.00
N ILE A 108 -1.94 6.79 10.95
CA ILE A 108 -2.75 6.64 12.17
C ILE A 108 -3.45 5.28 12.14
N THR A 109 -3.17 4.45 13.14
CA THR A 109 -3.83 3.16 13.33
C THR A 109 -4.58 3.09 14.66
N GLY A 110 -5.50 2.16 14.76
CA GLY A 110 -6.34 1.92 15.95
C GLY A 110 -7.72 1.40 15.56
N THR A 111 -8.53 1.03 16.54
CA THR A 111 -9.91 0.59 16.28
C THR A 111 -10.80 1.80 15.98
N LYS A 112 -10.80 2.79 16.85
CA LYS A 112 -11.62 4.01 16.76
C LYS A 112 -10.74 5.27 16.77
N GLY A 113 -11.30 6.39 16.32
CA GLY A 113 -10.66 7.70 16.40
C GLY A 113 -9.71 8.04 15.25
N LYS A 114 -9.36 7.11 14.35
CA LYS A 114 -8.45 7.37 13.22
C LYS A 114 -8.87 8.59 12.41
N THR A 115 -10.09 8.61 11.91
CA THR A 115 -10.63 9.69 11.06
C THR A 115 -10.58 11.04 11.78
N THR A 116 -11.07 11.12 13.02
CA THR A 116 -11.04 12.36 13.79
C THR A 116 -9.61 12.87 13.96
N THR A 117 -8.69 11.99 14.41
CA THR A 117 -7.28 12.34 14.62
C THR A 117 -6.62 12.79 13.31
N THR A 118 -6.93 12.13 12.19
CA THR A 118 -6.40 12.48 10.87
C THR A 118 -6.80 13.92 10.47
N TYR A 119 -8.08 14.28 10.62
CA TYR A 119 -8.54 15.64 10.31
C TYR A 119 -8.00 16.69 11.30
N MET A 120 -7.87 16.36 12.59
CA MET A 120 -7.29 17.27 13.59
C MET A 120 -5.82 17.57 13.25
N ILE A 121 -5.02 16.55 12.97
CA ILE A 121 -3.60 16.74 12.62
C ILE A 121 -3.48 17.54 11.32
N LYS A 122 -4.29 17.22 10.31
CA LYS A 122 -4.32 17.98 9.06
C LYS A 122 -4.58 19.47 9.34
N SER A 123 -5.62 19.80 10.10
CA SER A 123 -5.96 21.18 10.44
C SER A 123 -4.82 21.91 11.16
N ILE A 124 -4.19 21.27 12.17
CA ILE A 124 -3.07 21.85 12.91
C ILE A 124 -1.87 22.14 11.99
N LEU A 125 -1.55 21.22 11.09
CA LEU A 125 -0.44 21.42 10.17
C LEU A 125 -0.74 22.52 9.14
N GLU A 126 -1.98 22.62 8.66
CA GLU A 126 -2.40 23.68 7.75
C GLU A 126 -2.38 25.07 8.42
N ASP A 127 -2.80 25.15 9.69
CA ASP A 127 -2.78 26.40 10.47
C ASP A 127 -1.35 26.97 10.64
N VAL A 128 -0.33 26.12 10.61
CA VAL A 128 1.09 26.54 10.66
C VAL A 128 1.74 26.62 9.28
N GLY A 129 0.95 26.55 8.19
CA GLY A 129 1.38 26.84 6.82
C GLY A 129 1.82 25.65 5.99
N HIS A 130 1.65 24.40 6.45
CA HIS A 130 1.89 23.22 5.65
C HIS A 130 0.78 23.01 4.62
N LYS A 131 1.12 22.41 3.48
CA LYS A 131 0.15 21.94 2.49
C LYS A 131 -0.04 20.44 2.63
N VAL A 132 -1.19 20.02 3.18
CA VAL A 132 -1.39 18.66 3.69
C VAL A 132 -2.36 17.85 2.84
N GLY A 133 -1.89 16.73 2.30
CA GLY A 133 -2.74 15.69 1.72
C GLY A 133 -3.40 14.84 2.82
N LEU A 134 -4.54 14.23 2.48
CA LEU A 134 -5.25 13.32 3.40
C LEU A 134 -5.67 12.05 2.65
N ILE A 135 -5.55 10.89 3.30
CA ILE A 135 -6.13 9.63 2.84
C ILE A 135 -6.87 8.99 4.03
N GLY A 136 -8.17 8.78 3.90
CA GLY A 136 -8.95 8.23 5.01
C GLY A 136 -10.28 7.61 4.59
N THR A 137 -11.06 7.25 5.59
CA THR A 137 -12.35 6.54 5.43
C THR A 137 -13.38 7.35 4.67
N ILE A 138 -13.35 8.68 4.77
CA ILE A 138 -14.35 9.55 4.13
C ILE A 138 -13.92 9.88 2.70
N GLU A 139 -12.70 10.35 2.55
CA GLU A 139 -12.18 10.88 1.28
C GLU A 139 -10.64 10.85 1.23
N ALA A 140 -10.10 10.99 0.04
CA ALA A 140 -8.74 11.49 -0.16
C ALA A 140 -8.79 12.96 -0.56
N VAL A 141 -7.89 13.78 0.02
CA VAL A 141 -7.75 15.21 -0.27
C VAL A 141 -6.38 15.46 -0.89
N ILE A 142 -6.36 15.99 -2.12
CA ILE A 142 -5.15 16.25 -2.91
C ILE A 142 -5.20 17.71 -3.35
N GLY A 143 -4.53 18.60 -2.62
CA GLY A 143 -4.74 20.03 -2.78
C GLY A 143 -6.20 20.41 -2.58
N GLU A 144 -6.87 20.93 -3.61
CA GLU A 144 -8.31 21.26 -3.57
C GLU A 144 -9.22 20.10 -4.00
N LYS A 145 -8.66 19.06 -4.61
CA LYS A 145 -9.40 17.90 -5.11
C LYS A 145 -9.81 16.98 -3.97
N LYS A 146 -11.08 16.59 -3.92
CA LYS A 146 -11.63 15.60 -2.98
C LYS A 146 -12.16 14.40 -3.74
N ILE A 147 -11.72 13.21 -3.31
CA ILE A 147 -12.08 11.92 -3.92
C ILE A 147 -12.74 11.08 -2.84
N PRO A 148 -14.04 10.71 -2.99
CA PRO A 148 -14.71 9.80 -2.05
C PRO A 148 -13.93 8.49 -1.89
N ALA A 149 -13.76 8.03 -0.66
CA ALA A 149 -12.99 6.84 -0.39
C ALA A 149 -13.80 5.56 -0.67
N ALA A 150 -13.18 4.61 -1.37
CA ALA A 150 -13.72 3.24 -1.48
C ALA A 150 -13.28 2.36 -0.30
N ASN A 151 -12.14 2.64 0.28
CA ASN A 151 -11.55 1.94 1.43
C ASN A 151 -10.82 2.94 2.33
N THR A 152 -10.78 2.67 3.63
CA THR A 152 -10.00 3.47 4.60
C THR A 152 -8.54 3.62 4.19
N THR A 153 -7.94 2.53 3.75
CA THR A 153 -6.58 2.45 3.22
C THR A 153 -6.67 1.84 1.82
N PRO A 154 -6.51 2.62 0.75
CA PRO A 154 -6.61 2.13 -0.63
C PRO A 154 -5.58 1.04 -0.97
N GLU A 155 -5.70 0.41 -2.13
CA GLU A 155 -4.66 -0.47 -2.67
C GLU A 155 -3.37 0.32 -2.94
N SER A 156 -2.23 -0.35 -2.85
CA SER A 156 -0.90 0.30 -2.93
C SER A 156 -0.70 1.14 -4.19
N TYR A 157 -1.17 0.68 -5.34
CA TYR A 157 -1.14 1.46 -6.59
C TYR A 157 -1.84 2.81 -6.43
N THR A 158 -3.05 2.80 -5.87
CA THR A 158 -3.84 4.03 -5.65
C THR A 158 -3.19 4.95 -4.61
N ILE A 159 -2.58 4.40 -3.57
CA ILE A 159 -1.85 5.21 -2.57
C ILE A 159 -0.69 5.96 -3.24
N HIS A 160 0.14 5.26 -4.02
CA HIS A 160 1.27 5.90 -4.69
C HIS A 160 0.85 6.86 -5.79
N GLN A 161 -0.26 6.59 -6.49
CA GLN A 161 -0.87 7.54 -7.41
C GLN A 161 -1.27 8.82 -6.68
N TYR A 162 -1.97 8.71 -5.55
CA TYR A 162 -2.37 9.88 -4.74
C TYR A 162 -1.15 10.65 -4.22
N PHE A 163 -0.10 9.95 -3.79
CA PHE A 163 1.12 10.62 -3.36
C PHE A 163 1.78 11.39 -4.52
N ALA A 164 1.82 10.84 -5.72
CA ALA A 164 2.33 11.54 -6.90
C ALA A 164 1.52 12.81 -7.20
N GLU A 165 0.18 12.69 -7.22
CA GLU A 165 -0.73 13.83 -7.41
C GLU A 165 -0.58 14.88 -6.28
N MET A 166 -0.35 14.45 -5.02
CA MET A 166 -0.09 15.36 -3.88
C MET A 166 1.23 16.12 -4.05
N VAL A 167 2.29 15.44 -4.50
CA VAL A 167 3.57 16.09 -4.80
C VAL A 167 3.41 17.12 -5.91
N GLU A 168 2.71 16.79 -6.99
CA GLU A 168 2.41 17.72 -8.09
C GLU A 168 1.54 18.90 -7.63
N ALA A 169 0.60 18.67 -6.72
CA ALA A 169 -0.19 19.73 -6.11
C ALA A 169 0.61 20.57 -5.11
N GLY A 170 1.88 20.24 -4.84
CA GLY A 170 2.77 20.96 -3.92
C GLY A 170 2.49 20.67 -2.43
N CYS A 171 1.89 19.55 -2.10
CA CYS A 171 1.83 19.09 -0.71
C CYS A 171 3.23 18.73 -0.20
N ASP A 172 3.52 19.05 1.05
CA ASP A 172 4.75 18.68 1.74
C ASP A 172 4.53 17.56 2.77
N SER A 173 3.28 17.36 3.17
CA SER A 173 2.90 16.43 4.22
C SER A 173 1.63 15.66 3.84
N VAL A 174 1.49 14.46 4.39
CA VAL A 174 0.29 13.63 4.25
C VAL A 174 -0.09 13.04 5.60
N VAL A 175 -1.36 13.10 5.93
CA VAL A 175 -1.92 12.38 7.08
C VAL A 175 -2.84 11.29 6.57
N MET A 176 -2.61 10.03 6.97
CA MET A 176 -3.42 8.92 6.46
C MET A 176 -3.86 7.93 7.53
N GLU A 177 -5.09 7.45 7.36
CA GLU A 177 -5.59 6.32 8.14
C GLU A 177 -4.95 5.02 7.64
N VAL A 178 -4.37 4.25 8.57
CA VAL A 178 -3.74 2.96 8.29
C VAL A 178 -4.51 1.86 9.00
N SER A 179 -5.36 1.16 8.24
CA SER A 179 -6.14 0.04 8.75
C SER A 179 -5.27 -1.19 8.96
N SER A 180 -5.64 -2.03 9.93
CA SER A 180 -4.96 -3.33 10.15
C SER A 180 -5.01 -4.23 8.91
N GLN A 181 -6.11 -4.22 8.17
CA GLN A 181 -6.25 -4.95 6.93
C GLN A 181 -5.34 -4.38 5.82
N GLY A 182 -5.19 -3.05 5.74
CA GLY A 182 -4.23 -2.42 4.82
C GLY A 182 -2.79 -2.83 5.11
N LEU A 183 -2.43 -2.94 6.38
CA LEU A 183 -1.12 -3.45 6.81
C LEU A 183 -0.95 -4.95 6.51
N MET A 184 -1.96 -5.77 6.84
CA MET A 184 -1.97 -7.21 6.58
C MET A 184 -1.82 -7.53 5.08
N LEU A 185 -2.43 -6.73 4.22
CA LEU A 185 -2.42 -6.89 2.76
C LEU A 185 -1.29 -6.12 2.07
N HIS A 186 -0.28 -5.68 2.80
CA HIS A 186 0.89 -4.96 2.29
C HIS A 186 0.57 -3.67 1.50
N ARG A 187 -0.61 -3.06 1.70
CA ARG A 187 -1.01 -1.85 0.96
C ARG A 187 -0.11 -0.65 1.25
N THR A 188 0.53 -0.63 2.42
CA THR A 188 1.44 0.42 2.85
C THR A 188 2.91 -0.02 2.88
N ALA A 189 3.23 -1.19 2.33
CA ALA A 189 4.62 -1.68 2.32
C ALA A 189 5.54 -0.71 1.57
N GLY A 190 6.72 -0.46 2.16
CA GLY A 190 7.72 0.45 1.59
C GLY A 190 7.42 1.94 1.76
N ILE A 191 6.31 2.33 2.40
CA ILE A 191 6.05 3.75 2.73
C ILE A 191 6.87 4.15 3.96
N PRO A 192 7.76 5.16 3.86
CA PRO A 192 8.56 5.63 4.99
C PRO A 192 7.74 6.59 5.86
N PHE A 193 6.98 6.08 6.82
CA PHE A 193 6.24 6.94 7.73
C PHE A 193 7.18 7.73 8.65
N GLU A 194 7.03 9.05 8.67
CA GLU A 194 7.73 9.91 9.61
C GLU A 194 7.23 9.67 11.04
N ILE A 195 5.89 9.58 11.19
CA ILE A 195 5.23 9.32 12.47
C ILE A 195 4.15 8.25 12.28
N GLY A 196 4.13 7.26 13.17
CA GLY A 196 3.05 6.30 13.35
C GLY A 196 2.31 6.59 14.66
N ILE A 197 0.97 6.66 14.63
CA ILE A 197 0.17 6.96 15.83
C ILE A 197 -0.76 5.79 16.12
N PHE A 198 -0.76 5.31 17.36
CA PHE A 198 -1.71 4.33 17.88
C PHE A 198 -2.75 5.03 18.76
N THR A 199 -4.02 4.91 18.39
CA THR A 199 -5.12 5.53 19.13
C THR A 199 -5.71 4.62 20.21
N ASN A 200 -6.12 3.42 19.86
CA ASN A 200 -6.70 2.41 20.76
C ASN A 200 -6.90 1.07 20.09
N LEU A 201 -7.15 0.02 20.89
CA LEU A 201 -7.50 -1.31 20.41
C LEU A 201 -8.72 -1.87 21.13
N GLY A 202 -9.75 -2.25 20.38
CA GLY A 202 -10.93 -2.97 20.87
C GLY A 202 -11.25 -4.15 19.96
N HIS A 203 -12.14 -5.03 20.39
CA HIS A 203 -12.60 -6.17 19.59
C HIS A 203 -13.39 -5.65 18.37
N ASP A 204 -12.83 -5.84 17.17
CA ASP A 204 -13.42 -5.44 15.90
C ASP A 204 -12.72 -6.22 14.76
N HIS A 205 -13.30 -6.27 13.57
CA HIS A 205 -12.66 -6.84 12.38
C HIS A 205 -12.14 -8.28 12.51
N ILE A 206 -12.86 -9.13 13.24
CA ILE A 206 -12.55 -10.57 13.37
C ILE A 206 -13.63 -11.37 12.65
N GLY A 207 -13.27 -12.08 11.57
CA GLY A 207 -14.24 -12.82 10.76
C GLY A 207 -13.63 -13.48 9.52
N PRO A 208 -14.45 -14.16 8.71
CA PRO A 208 -13.99 -15.02 7.61
C PRO A 208 -13.12 -14.35 6.54
N ASN A 209 -13.27 -13.05 6.31
CA ASN A 209 -12.48 -12.28 5.32
C ASN A 209 -11.73 -11.11 5.98
N GLU A 210 -11.52 -11.20 7.28
CA GLU A 210 -10.85 -10.20 8.10
C GLU A 210 -9.71 -10.86 8.87
N HIS A 211 -9.44 -10.45 10.11
CA HIS A 211 -8.43 -11.09 10.95
C HIS A 211 -8.97 -12.41 11.50
N LYS A 212 -8.09 -13.42 11.58
CA LYS A 212 -8.47 -14.76 12.08
C LYS A 212 -8.83 -14.75 13.57
N ASP A 213 -8.21 -13.86 14.35
CA ASP A 213 -8.40 -13.69 15.78
C ASP A 213 -7.92 -12.30 16.25
N PHE A 214 -8.11 -11.99 17.52
CA PHE A 214 -7.72 -10.72 18.12
C PHE A 214 -6.20 -10.52 18.15
N GLU A 215 -5.41 -11.59 18.30
CA GLU A 215 -3.96 -11.52 18.30
C GLU A 215 -3.43 -11.14 16.91
N ASP A 216 -4.02 -11.70 15.85
CA ASP A 216 -3.68 -11.32 14.48
C ASP A 216 -4.06 -9.87 14.18
N TYR A 217 -5.23 -9.41 14.64
CA TYR A 217 -5.67 -8.02 14.50
C TYR A 217 -4.69 -7.06 15.19
N LYS A 218 -4.30 -7.35 16.43
CA LYS A 218 -3.32 -6.60 17.21
C LYS A 218 -1.96 -6.57 16.54
N ARG A 219 -1.44 -7.75 16.16
CA ARG A 219 -0.17 -7.91 15.44
C ARG A 219 -0.14 -7.09 14.16
N CYS A 220 -1.22 -7.11 13.38
CA CYS A 220 -1.29 -6.36 12.12
C CYS A 220 -1.22 -4.85 12.33
N LYS A 221 -1.82 -4.30 13.39
CA LYS A 221 -1.65 -2.86 13.72
C LYS A 221 -0.20 -2.52 14.09
N GLY A 222 0.49 -3.42 14.76
CA GLY A 222 1.91 -3.28 15.11
C GLY A 222 2.84 -3.15 13.89
N LEU A 223 2.41 -3.61 12.70
CA LEU A 223 3.22 -3.49 11.48
C LEU A 223 3.49 -2.04 11.06
N LEU A 224 2.65 -1.07 11.44
CA LEU A 224 2.92 0.34 11.21
C LEU A 224 4.22 0.79 11.88
N PHE A 225 4.48 0.31 13.11
CA PHE A 225 5.62 0.70 13.93
C PHE A 225 6.94 0.03 13.52
N LYS A 226 6.88 -0.84 12.51
CA LYS A 226 8.05 -1.35 11.77
C LYS A 226 8.41 -0.52 10.54
N GLN A 227 7.57 0.45 10.19
CA GLN A 227 7.71 1.28 8.98
C GLN A 227 7.78 2.77 9.30
N CYS A 228 7.69 3.18 10.57
CA CYS A 228 7.78 4.59 10.95
C CYS A 228 9.10 4.91 11.66
N ARG A 229 9.48 6.20 11.64
CA ARG A 229 10.64 6.70 12.35
C ARG A 229 10.34 6.96 13.83
N LEU A 230 9.13 7.47 14.12
CA LEU A 230 8.64 7.77 15.46
C LEU A 230 7.25 7.15 15.65
N GLY A 231 7.07 6.37 16.71
CA GLY A 231 5.80 5.83 17.17
C GLY A 231 5.25 6.65 18.33
N ILE A 232 3.99 7.07 18.25
CA ILE A 232 3.28 7.72 19.35
C ILE A 232 2.25 6.74 19.91
N ALA A 233 2.38 6.41 21.20
CA ALA A 233 1.54 5.45 21.89
C ALA A 233 0.49 6.13 22.78
N ASN A 234 -0.76 5.67 22.69
CA ASN A 234 -1.75 5.96 23.72
C ASN A 234 -1.54 4.98 24.89
N ILE A 235 -0.88 5.42 25.95
CA ILE A 235 -0.54 4.60 27.13
C ILE A 235 -1.74 4.27 28.02
N ASP A 236 -2.89 4.92 27.82
CA ASP A 236 -4.13 4.60 28.53
C ASP A 236 -4.83 3.36 27.94
N ASP A 237 -4.43 2.91 26.74
CA ASP A 237 -4.93 1.69 26.14
C ASP A 237 -4.16 0.47 26.68
N PRO A 238 -4.83 -0.55 27.25
CA PRO A 238 -4.17 -1.68 27.89
C PRO A 238 -3.32 -2.54 26.93
N TRP A 239 -3.50 -2.40 25.62
CA TRP A 239 -2.81 -3.19 24.59
C TRP A 239 -1.63 -2.46 23.94
N TYR A 240 -1.29 -1.23 24.40
CA TYR A 240 -0.25 -0.45 23.72
C TYR A 240 1.11 -1.18 23.68
N GLU A 241 1.52 -1.82 24.78
CA GLU A 241 2.79 -2.57 24.85
C GLU A 241 2.82 -3.72 23.84
N ASP A 242 1.69 -4.42 23.67
CA ASP A 242 1.58 -5.51 22.71
C ASP A 242 1.63 -5.01 21.26
N VAL A 243 0.98 -3.89 20.95
CA VAL A 243 0.97 -3.27 19.63
C VAL A 243 2.37 -2.79 19.24
N PHE A 244 3.13 -2.27 20.19
CA PHE A 244 4.51 -1.81 19.98
C PHE A 244 5.56 -2.89 20.15
N ARG A 245 5.17 -4.12 20.48
CA ARG A 245 6.10 -5.25 20.61
C ARG A 245 6.81 -5.54 19.28
N GLY A 246 8.15 -5.37 19.27
CA GLY A 246 8.97 -5.52 18.07
C GLY A 246 8.86 -4.34 17.09
N ALA A 247 8.50 -3.15 17.58
CA ALA A 247 8.64 -1.91 16.84
C ALA A 247 10.11 -1.62 16.52
N ASP A 248 10.37 -1.13 15.32
CA ASP A 248 11.71 -0.76 14.85
C ASP A 248 11.95 0.76 14.98
N CYS A 249 10.99 1.50 15.55
CA CYS A 249 11.02 2.95 15.72
C CYS A 249 11.26 3.38 17.18
N ARG A 250 11.64 4.65 17.38
CA ARG A 250 11.56 5.31 18.70
C ARG A 250 10.08 5.42 19.09
N VAL A 251 9.75 5.16 20.35
CA VAL A 251 8.37 5.23 20.90
C VAL A 251 8.29 6.35 21.94
N GLU A 252 7.23 7.16 21.84
CA GLU A 252 6.88 8.22 22.78
C GLU A 252 5.40 8.13 23.20
#